data_078ebc89ea8ee06f301df501b62647d5
#
_entry.id   078ebc89ea8ee06f301df501b62647d5
#
_cell.length_a   1.000
_cell.length_b   1.000
_cell.length_c   1.000
_cell.angle_alpha   90.00
_cell.angle_beta   90.00
_cell.angle_gamma   90.00
#
_symmetry.space_group_name_H-M   'P 1'
#
loop_
_entity.id
_entity.type
_entity.pdbx_description
1 polymer ?
#
loop_
_entity_poly.entity_id
_entity_poly.type
_entity_poly.pdbx_seq_one_letter_code
_entity_poly.pdbx_strand_id
1 'polypeptide(L)'
;TPVPAGHDYFDEGLFGRYMGEFPGKLGISWQDFIDMGRENPGSNEKFSMSVFALNTCQEANGVSWLHGKVSQRMFAPVWKGYFPDELHVGYVTNGVHMPTWAATEVKKFYADKLGTKLFEDQSNRKCWEGIQNVSDEEIWNLRMTLKNKLIDYIRVQYKDSWLKNQGDPSKVVSILEKINPNALLIGFGRRFATYKRAH
;
A
#
# COMPACT_ATOMS: atom_id res chain seq x y z
N THR A 1 1.66 -6.14 -6.72
CA THR A 1 0.31 -5.55 -6.71
C THR A 1 -0.69 -6.61 -7.17
N PRO A 2 -1.83 -6.83 -6.49
CA PRO A 2 -2.76 -7.91 -6.81
C PRO A 2 -3.70 -7.55 -7.99
N VAL A 3 -3.19 -6.86 -9.00
CA VAL A 3 -3.90 -6.51 -10.24
C VAL A 3 -2.93 -6.54 -11.41
N PRO A 4 -3.35 -6.97 -12.60
CA PRO A 4 -2.48 -7.06 -13.78
C PRO A 4 -1.78 -5.74 -14.12
N ALA A 5 -2.46 -4.62 -14.00
CA ALA A 5 -1.88 -3.28 -14.23
C ALA A 5 -0.75 -2.87 -13.26
N GLY A 6 -0.47 -3.68 -12.25
CA GLY A 6 0.62 -3.46 -11.30
C GLY A 6 1.92 -4.18 -11.65
N HIS A 7 1.96 -4.85 -12.80
CA HIS A 7 3.11 -5.62 -13.27
C HIS A 7 3.77 -4.93 -14.46
N ASP A 8 5.10 -4.96 -14.48
CA ASP A 8 5.88 -4.39 -15.57
C ASP A 8 6.10 -5.45 -16.66
N TYR A 9 5.84 -5.05 -17.91
CA TYR A 9 6.02 -5.86 -19.12
C TYR A 9 6.91 -5.13 -20.11
N PHE A 10 7.90 -5.83 -20.64
CA PHE A 10 8.85 -5.28 -21.60
C PHE A 10 8.79 -6.02 -22.93
N ASP A 11 8.77 -5.26 -24.02
CA ASP A 11 8.96 -5.82 -25.36
C ASP A 11 10.36 -6.42 -25.46
N GLU A 12 10.52 -7.57 -26.11
CA GLU A 12 11.77 -8.28 -26.22
C GLU A 12 12.90 -7.41 -26.80
N GLY A 13 12.59 -6.61 -27.82
CA GLY A 13 13.57 -5.70 -28.43
C GLY A 13 14.05 -4.60 -27.49
N LEU A 14 13.16 -4.07 -26.65
CA LEU A 14 13.54 -3.09 -25.61
C LEU A 14 14.38 -3.76 -24.51
N PHE A 15 13.93 -4.91 -24.04
CA PHE A 15 14.62 -5.66 -23.00
C PHE A 15 16.03 -6.08 -23.44
N GLY A 16 16.16 -6.53 -24.69
CA GLY A 16 17.44 -6.94 -25.28
C GLY A 16 18.47 -5.82 -25.39
N ARG A 17 18.05 -4.56 -25.54
CA ARG A 17 19.00 -3.43 -25.58
C ARG A 17 19.75 -3.26 -24.25
N TYR A 18 19.14 -3.61 -23.12
CA TYR A 18 19.73 -3.45 -21.80
C TYR A 18 20.28 -4.75 -21.23
N MET A 19 19.69 -5.88 -21.59
CA MET A 19 19.99 -7.18 -20.99
C MET A 19 20.62 -8.18 -21.96
N GLY A 20 20.86 -7.79 -23.23
CA GLY A 20 21.32 -8.71 -24.29
C GLY A 20 22.63 -9.44 -24.00
N GLU A 21 23.55 -8.81 -23.28
CA GLU A 21 24.83 -9.43 -22.91
C GLU A 21 24.75 -10.28 -21.63
N PHE A 22 23.67 -10.13 -20.86
CA PHE A 22 23.55 -10.74 -19.53
C PHE A 22 23.44 -12.26 -19.55
N PRO A 23 22.66 -12.90 -20.46
CA PRO A 23 22.58 -14.36 -20.57
C PRO A 23 23.94 -15.02 -20.81
N GLY A 24 24.79 -14.41 -21.63
CA GLY A 24 26.15 -14.92 -21.84
C GLY A 24 26.99 -14.99 -20.57
N LYS A 25 26.79 -14.06 -19.63
CA LYS A 25 27.44 -14.09 -18.31
C LYS A 25 26.92 -15.20 -17.40
N LEU A 26 25.67 -15.64 -17.63
CA LEU A 26 25.04 -16.75 -16.93
C LEU A 26 25.29 -18.12 -17.58
N GLY A 27 25.87 -18.13 -18.79
CA GLY A 27 26.09 -19.37 -19.56
C GLY A 27 24.82 -19.97 -20.14
N ILE A 28 23.77 -19.17 -20.39
CA ILE A 28 22.50 -19.60 -20.96
C ILE A 28 22.22 -18.86 -22.28
N SER A 29 21.31 -19.41 -23.10
CA SER A 29 20.90 -18.75 -24.34
C SER A 29 19.99 -17.52 -24.06
N TRP A 30 19.90 -16.61 -25.04
CA TRP A 30 18.94 -15.51 -24.99
C TRP A 30 17.50 -16.03 -24.86
N GLN A 31 17.16 -17.09 -25.59
CA GLN A 31 15.82 -17.67 -25.56
C GLN A 31 15.47 -18.23 -24.17
N ASP A 32 16.38 -18.97 -23.55
CA ASP A 32 16.16 -19.47 -22.18
C ASP A 32 15.96 -18.32 -21.19
N PHE A 33 16.74 -17.24 -21.35
CA PHE A 33 16.65 -16.09 -20.46
C PHE A 33 15.32 -15.34 -20.61
N ILE A 34 14.89 -15.06 -21.86
CA ILE A 34 13.66 -14.33 -22.12
C ILE A 34 12.43 -15.16 -21.69
N ASP A 35 12.49 -16.47 -21.85
CA ASP A 35 11.42 -17.39 -21.47
C ASP A 35 11.23 -17.51 -19.95
N MET A 36 12.24 -17.20 -19.14
CA MET A 36 12.07 -17.07 -17.70
C MET A 36 11.05 -15.99 -17.29
N GLY A 37 10.83 -14.99 -18.12
CA GLY A 37 9.85 -13.92 -17.90
C GLY A 37 8.52 -14.11 -18.62
N ARG A 38 8.25 -15.30 -19.20
CA ARG A 38 7.03 -15.60 -19.96
C ARG A 38 6.20 -16.68 -19.28
N GLU A 39 4.89 -16.52 -19.25
CA GLU A 39 3.96 -17.55 -18.76
C GLU A 39 3.93 -18.74 -19.72
N ASN A 40 4.17 -18.51 -21.01
CA ASN A 40 4.27 -19.52 -22.05
C ASN A 40 5.67 -19.44 -22.71
N PRO A 41 6.65 -20.24 -22.25
CA PRO A 41 7.96 -20.31 -22.85
C PRO A 41 7.87 -20.63 -24.37
N GLY A 42 8.72 -20.01 -25.18
CA GLY A 42 8.71 -20.13 -26.63
C GLY A 42 7.64 -19.29 -27.34
N SER A 43 6.82 -18.53 -26.62
CA SER A 43 5.83 -17.60 -27.20
C SER A 43 6.44 -16.22 -27.52
N ASN A 44 5.62 -15.35 -28.14
CA ASN A 44 5.96 -13.95 -28.36
C ASN A 44 5.42 -13.03 -27.25
N GLU A 45 5.15 -13.57 -26.06
CA GLU A 45 4.73 -12.77 -24.91
C GLU A 45 5.82 -11.79 -24.50
N LYS A 46 5.39 -10.63 -23.99
CA LYS A 46 6.31 -9.68 -23.39
C LYS A 46 6.97 -10.28 -22.14
N PHE A 47 8.21 -9.88 -21.90
CA PHE A 47 8.90 -10.25 -20.67
C PHE A 47 8.24 -9.59 -19.46
N SER A 48 7.79 -10.38 -18.51
CA SER A 48 7.21 -9.94 -17.25
C SER A 48 8.22 -10.05 -16.12
N MET A 49 8.52 -8.93 -15.46
CA MET A 49 9.38 -8.94 -14.27
C MET A 49 8.79 -9.76 -13.13
N SER A 50 7.46 -9.84 -13.03
CA SER A 50 6.79 -10.66 -12.01
C SER A 50 6.95 -12.15 -12.29
N VAL A 51 6.76 -12.58 -13.54
CA VAL A 51 6.96 -13.98 -13.94
C VAL A 51 8.43 -14.37 -13.74
N PHE A 52 9.35 -13.52 -14.19
CA PHE A 52 10.78 -13.74 -13.98
C PHE A 52 11.14 -13.90 -12.50
N ALA A 53 10.63 -13.01 -11.64
CA ALA A 53 10.85 -13.12 -10.20
C ALA A 53 10.31 -14.43 -9.62
N LEU A 54 9.11 -14.86 -10.02
CA LEU A 54 8.50 -16.10 -9.54
C LEU A 54 9.25 -17.34 -10.03
N ASN A 55 9.80 -17.33 -11.24
CA ASN A 55 10.60 -18.43 -11.78
C ASN A 55 12.02 -18.50 -11.19
N THR A 56 12.49 -17.44 -10.58
CA THR A 56 13.86 -17.37 -10.03
C THR A 56 13.92 -17.31 -8.50
N CYS A 57 12.78 -17.09 -7.82
CA CYS A 57 12.71 -17.16 -6.36
C CYS A 57 12.29 -18.54 -5.88
N GLN A 58 12.68 -18.86 -4.67
CA GLN A 58 12.29 -20.10 -4.02
C GLN A 58 10.89 -20.01 -3.42
N GLU A 59 10.59 -18.86 -2.81
CA GLU A 59 9.33 -18.59 -2.12
C GLU A 59 8.85 -17.18 -2.44
N ALA A 60 7.54 -17.02 -2.51
CA ALA A 60 6.88 -15.71 -2.66
C ALA A 60 5.83 -15.52 -1.58
N ASN A 61 5.57 -14.29 -1.18
CA ASN A 61 4.51 -14.01 -0.21
C ASN A 61 3.72 -12.76 -0.54
N GLY A 62 2.42 -12.83 -0.31
CA GLY A 62 1.56 -11.66 -0.21
C GLY A 62 1.77 -10.93 1.11
N VAL A 63 1.38 -9.65 1.18
CA VAL A 63 1.54 -8.79 2.36
C VAL A 63 0.33 -8.83 3.31
N SER A 64 -0.57 -9.76 3.09
CA SER A 64 -1.70 -10.17 3.96
C SER A 64 -2.25 -11.51 3.48
N TRP A 65 -3.05 -12.17 4.32
CA TRP A 65 -3.73 -13.41 3.94
C TRP A 65 -4.50 -13.28 2.62
N LEU A 66 -5.35 -12.25 2.52
CA LEU A 66 -6.14 -12.02 1.30
C LEU A 66 -5.25 -11.76 0.08
N HIS A 67 -4.16 -10.99 0.25
CA HIS A 67 -3.21 -10.73 -0.82
C HIS A 67 -2.54 -12.04 -1.29
N GLY A 68 -2.15 -12.91 -0.38
CA GLY A 68 -1.61 -14.24 -0.72
C GLY A 68 -2.61 -15.04 -1.56
N LYS A 69 -3.86 -15.14 -1.14
CA LYS A 69 -4.93 -15.86 -1.87
C LYS A 69 -5.21 -15.29 -3.27
N VAL A 70 -5.23 -13.96 -3.39
CA VAL A 70 -5.39 -13.30 -4.70
C VAL A 70 -4.18 -13.56 -5.59
N SER A 71 -2.96 -13.50 -5.02
CA SER A 71 -1.71 -13.76 -5.76
C SER A 71 -1.62 -15.21 -6.24
N GLN A 72 -1.99 -16.19 -5.43
CA GLN A 72 -2.07 -17.60 -5.83
C GLN A 72 -2.93 -17.76 -7.09
N ARG A 73 -4.12 -17.18 -7.12
CA ARG A 73 -5.04 -17.27 -8.27
C ARG A 73 -4.48 -16.51 -9.49
N MET A 74 -3.90 -15.35 -9.28
CA MET A 74 -3.41 -14.50 -10.36
C MET A 74 -2.19 -15.10 -11.05
N PHE A 75 -1.31 -15.77 -10.29
CA PHE A 75 -0.07 -16.37 -10.81
C PHE A 75 -0.19 -17.86 -11.10
N ALA A 76 -1.38 -18.46 -10.99
CA ALA A 76 -1.60 -19.85 -11.36
C ALA A 76 -1.11 -20.20 -12.78
N PRO A 77 -1.23 -19.34 -13.81
CA PRO A 77 -0.69 -19.64 -15.13
C PRO A 77 0.83 -19.86 -15.20
N VAL A 78 1.60 -19.34 -14.25
CA VAL A 78 3.06 -19.52 -14.19
C VAL A 78 3.42 -20.96 -13.87
N TRP A 79 2.62 -21.63 -13.02
CA TRP A 79 2.85 -23.03 -12.60
C TRP A 79 1.74 -23.93 -13.11
N LYS A 80 1.86 -24.32 -14.37
CA LYS A 80 0.88 -25.21 -15.03
C LYS A 80 0.82 -26.58 -14.35
N GLY A 81 -0.40 -27.05 -14.11
CA GLY A 81 -0.63 -28.37 -13.51
C GLY A 81 -0.79 -28.36 -11.99
N TYR A 82 -0.66 -27.19 -11.34
CA TYR A 82 -0.92 -27.02 -9.91
C TYR A 82 -2.22 -26.25 -9.66
N PHE A 83 -2.92 -26.61 -8.60
CA PHE A 83 -4.02 -25.78 -8.10
C PHE A 83 -3.48 -24.53 -7.42
N PRO A 84 -4.25 -23.40 -7.40
CA PRO A 84 -3.77 -22.13 -6.82
C PRO A 84 -3.31 -22.23 -5.36
N ASP A 85 -3.90 -23.08 -4.56
CA ASP A 85 -3.56 -23.29 -3.14
C ASP A 85 -2.34 -24.20 -2.91
N GLU A 86 -1.86 -24.88 -3.96
CA GLU A 86 -0.61 -25.66 -3.94
C GLU A 86 0.63 -24.84 -4.28
N LEU A 87 0.43 -23.59 -4.77
CA LEU A 87 1.52 -22.75 -5.21
C LEU A 87 2.36 -22.22 -4.04
N HIS A 88 3.67 -22.08 -4.28
CA HIS A 88 4.64 -21.51 -3.33
C HIS A 88 4.45 -20.00 -3.14
N VAL A 89 3.21 -19.58 -2.91
CA VAL A 89 2.84 -18.18 -2.60
C VAL A 89 2.12 -18.16 -1.27
N GLY A 90 2.85 -17.87 -0.24
CA GLY A 90 2.32 -17.70 1.11
C GLY A 90 1.85 -16.26 1.40
N TYR A 91 1.82 -15.91 2.67
CA TYR A 91 1.58 -14.53 3.09
C TYR A 91 2.31 -14.22 4.39
N VAL A 92 2.73 -12.97 4.51
CA VAL A 92 3.21 -12.37 5.76
C VAL A 92 2.44 -11.06 5.92
N THR A 93 1.64 -10.96 6.98
CA THR A 93 0.85 -9.76 7.21
C THR A 93 1.76 -8.60 7.62
N ASN A 94 1.61 -7.46 6.92
CA ASN A 94 2.34 -6.26 7.27
C ASN A 94 2.02 -5.82 8.69
N GLY A 95 3.05 -5.44 9.42
CA GLY A 95 2.91 -4.77 10.71
C GLY A 95 2.60 -3.27 10.54
N VAL A 96 2.13 -2.67 11.61
CA VAL A 96 1.93 -1.22 11.72
C VAL A 96 2.89 -0.67 12.76
N HIS A 97 3.77 0.24 12.34
CA HIS A 97 4.68 0.92 13.26
C HIS A 97 3.97 2.12 13.90
N MET A 98 3.27 1.88 14.99
CA MET A 98 2.47 2.90 15.70
C MET A 98 3.29 4.17 16.05
N PRO A 99 4.53 4.08 16.54
CA PRO A 99 5.31 5.28 16.88
C PRO A 99 5.52 6.24 15.70
N THR A 100 5.58 5.71 14.46
CA THR A 100 5.68 6.55 13.25
C THR A 100 4.32 7.13 12.83
N TRP A 101 3.26 6.32 12.89
CA TRP A 101 1.98 6.68 12.27
C TRP A 101 0.99 7.35 13.21
N ALA A 102 1.14 7.15 14.53
CA ALA A 102 0.27 7.81 15.50
C ALA A 102 0.73 9.26 15.76
N ALA A 103 -0.20 10.18 15.75
CA ALA A 103 0.05 11.57 16.12
C ALA A 103 0.53 11.68 17.57
N THR A 104 1.25 12.74 17.89
CA THR A 104 1.81 12.98 19.23
C THR A 104 0.71 13.00 20.30
N GLU A 105 -0.45 13.56 19.97
CA GLU A 105 -1.62 13.62 20.88
C GLU A 105 -2.16 12.22 21.18
N VAL A 106 -2.19 11.34 20.17
CA VAL A 106 -2.61 9.94 20.34
C VAL A 106 -1.61 9.19 21.20
N LYS A 107 -0.30 9.39 20.97
CA LYS A 107 0.75 8.76 21.79
C LYS A 107 0.66 9.18 23.26
N LYS A 108 0.45 10.46 23.52
CA LYS A 108 0.22 10.95 24.89
C LYS A 108 -1.03 10.32 25.51
N PHE A 109 -2.13 10.34 24.79
CA PHE A 109 -3.39 9.75 25.24
C PHE A 109 -3.22 8.27 25.58
N TYR A 110 -2.53 7.50 24.75
CA TYR A 110 -2.27 6.09 25.01
C TYR A 110 -1.33 5.90 26.21
N ALA A 111 -0.30 6.72 26.35
CA ALA A 111 0.59 6.66 27.50
C ALA A 111 -0.18 6.90 28.81
N ASP A 112 -1.08 7.89 28.82
CA ASP A 112 -1.86 8.27 29.98
C ASP A 112 -2.93 7.22 30.36
N LYS A 113 -3.58 6.62 29.34
CA LYS A 113 -4.71 5.69 29.57
C LYS A 113 -4.29 4.22 29.63
N LEU A 114 -3.27 3.82 28.89
CA LEU A 114 -2.84 2.43 28.71
C LEU A 114 -1.45 2.14 29.30
N GLY A 115 -0.71 3.20 29.64
CA GLY A 115 0.66 3.09 30.12
C GLY A 115 1.70 2.97 29.02
N THR A 116 2.97 3.19 29.38
CA THR A 116 4.09 3.25 28.46
C THR A 116 4.53 1.89 27.91
N LYS A 117 4.19 0.80 28.60
CA LYS A 117 4.51 -0.58 28.16
C LYS A 117 3.93 -0.92 26.79
N LEU A 118 2.84 -0.25 26.40
CA LEU A 118 2.26 -0.38 25.05
C LEU A 118 3.27 -0.07 23.94
N PHE A 119 4.19 0.86 24.16
CA PHE A 119 5.18 1.25 23.16
C PHE A 119 6.32 0.25 23.03
N GLU A 120 6.53 -0.61 24.03
CA GLU A 120 7.53 -1.66 24.03
C GLU A 120 7.02 -2.92 23.31
N ASP A 121 5.75 -3.30 23.56
CA ASP A 121 5.11 -4.46 22.92
C ASP A 121 3.64 -4.18 22.60
N GLN A 122 3.41 -3.74 21.35
CA GLN A 122 2.08 -3.44 20.82
C GLN A 122 1.26 -4.69 20.49
N SER A 123 1.89 -5.85 20.42
CA SER A 123 1.23 -7.13 20.13
C SER A 123 0.51 -7.70 21.37
N ASN A 124 0.89 -7.26 22.54
CA ASN A 124 0.33 -7.70 23.80
C ASN A 124 -1.09 -7.13 24.01
N ARG A 125 -2.10 -7.97 23.83
CA ARG A 125 -3.52 -7.59 23.96
C ARG A 125 -3.85 -6.96 25.31
N LYS A 126 -3.22 -7.40 26.39
CA LYS A 126 -3.47 -6.87 27.74
C LYS A 126 -3.14 -5.39 27.84
N CYS A 127 -2.16 -4.90 27.09
CA CYS A 127 -1.83 -3.47 27.06
C CYS A 127 -2.96 -2.61 26.48
N TRP A 128 -3.88 -3.21 25.70
CA TRP A 128 -4.99 -2.50 25.08
C TRP A 128 -6.30 -2.55 25.88
N GLU A 129 -6.42 -3.44 26.87
CA GLU A 129 -7.66 -3.63 27.63
C GLU A 129 -8.15 -2.35 28.32
N GLY A 130 -7.24 -1.49 28.76
CA GLY A 130 -7.55 -0.21 29.36
C GLY A 130 -8.37 0.74 28.48
N ILE A 131 -8.41 0.53 27.16
CA ILE A 131 -9.19 1.37 26.24
C ILE A 131 -10.70 1.26 26.50
N GLN A 132 -11.16 0.13 27.03
CA GLN A 132 -12.57 -0.09 27.37
C GLN A 132 -13.07 0.82 28.50
N ASN A 133 -12.15 1.38 29.29
CA ASN A 133 -12.46 2.27 30.39
C ASN A 133 -12.41 3.75 30.01
N VAL A 134 -12.06 4.05 28.76
CA VAL A 134 -12.01 5.42 28.25
C VAL A 134 -13.41 5.86 27.85
N SER A 135 -13.83 7.04 28.27
CA SER A 135 -15.15 7.57 27.92
C SER A 135 -15.22 8.01 26.45
N ASP A 136 -16.45 7.95 25.92
CA ASP A 136 -16.72 8.43 24.54
C ASP A 136 -16.36 9.91 24.39
N GLU A 137 -16.55 10.71 25.43
CA GLU A 137 -16.20 12.12 25.45
C GLU A 137 -14.69 12.35 25.30
N GLU A 138 -13.86 11.57 25.98
CA GLU A 138 -12.40 11.66 25.89
C GLU A 138 -11.93 11.28 24.48
N ILE A 139 -12.50 10.23 23.90
CA ILE A 139 -12.21 9.81 22.53
C ILE A 139 -12.65 10.89 21.53
N TRP A 140 -13.84 11.45 21.74
CA TRP A 140 -14.36 12.53 20.90
C TRP A 140 -13.46 13.76 20.95
N ASN A 141 -13.05 14.19 22.11
CA ASN A 141 -12.17 15.34 22.28
C ASN A 141 -10.79 15.13 21.62
N LEU A 142 -10.22 13.94 21.73
CA LEU A 142 -8.99 13.59 21.01
C LEU A 142 -9.21 13.68 19.48
N ARG A 143 -10.31 13.12 18.98
CA ARG A 143 -10.66 13.17 17.55
C ARG A 143 -10.87 14.60 17.07
N MET A 144 -11.53 15.45 17.85
CA MET A 144 -11.74 16.85 17.52
C MET A 144 -10.41 17.63 17.48
N THR A 145 -9.51 17.36 18.41
CA THR A 145 -8.16 17.96 18.41
C THR A 145 -7.42 17.64 17.11
N LEU A 146 -7.41 16.36 16.70
CA LEU A 146 -6.75 15.94 15.46
C LEU A 146 -7.43 16.49 14.20
N LYS A 147 -8.77 16.56 14.21
CA LYS A 147 -9.54 17.12 13.10
C LYS A 147 -9.25 18.61 12.92
N ASN A 148 -9.21 19.38 14.00
CA ASN A 148 -8.91 20.79 13.97
C ASN A 148 -7.47 21.04 13.41
N LYS A 149 -6.49 20.23 13.85
CA LYS A 149 -5.13 20.28 13.28
C LYS A 149 -5.13 20.04 11.76
N LEU A 150 -5.90 19.06 11.28
CA LEU A 150 -6.01 18.81 9.84
C LEU A 150 -6.69 19.97 9.10
N ILE A 151 -7.75 20.53 9.66
CA ILE A 151 -8.46 21.67 9.10
C ILE A 151 -7.53 22.89 9.01
N ASP A 152 -6.77 23.17 10.06
CA ASP A 152 -5.82 24.28 10.09
C ASP A 152 -4.68 24.08 9.09
N TYR A 153 -4.16 22.83 8.98
CA TYR A 153 -3.20 22.48 7.95
C TYR A 153 -3.75 22.70 6.54
N ILE A 154 -4.99 22.27 6.27
CA ILE A 154 -5.65 22.48 4.98
C ILE A 154 -5.79 23.99 4.70
N ARG A 155 -6.21 24.78 5.67
CA ARG A 155 -6.36 26.25 5.53
C ARG A 155 -5.05 26.89 5.09
N VAL A 156 -3.94 26.54 5.73
CA VAL A 156 -2.61 27.08 5.40
C VAL A 156 -2.17 26.61 4.01
N GLN A 157 -2.14 25.31 3.79
CA GLN A 157 -1.64 24.74 2.53
C GLN A 157 -2.50 25.10 1.32
N TYR A 158 -3.81 25.15 1.50
CA TYR A 158 -4.73 25.49 0.42
C TYR A 158 -4.56 26.94 -0.02
N LYS A 159 -4.38 27.86 0.92
CA LYS A 159 -4.09 29.25 0.62
C LYS A 159 -2.83 29.39 -0.25
N ASP A 160 -1.75 28.74 0.15
CA ASP A 160 -0.48 28.83 -0.57
C ASP A 160 -0.53 28.15 -1.96
N SER A 161 -1.15 26.98 -2.04
CA SER A 161 -1.33 26.26 -3.30
C SER A 161 -2.21 27.02 -4.28
N TRP A 162 -3.27 27.64 -3.79
CA TRP A 162 -4.20 28.38 -4.61
C TRP A 162 -3.58 29.65 -5.19
N LEU A 163 -2.84 30.40 -4.38
CA LEU A 163 -2.11 31.57 -4.84
C LEU A 163 -1.12 31.24 -5.96
N LYS A 164 -0.50 30.06 -5.90
CA LYS A 164 0.41 29.56 -6.95
C LYS A 164 -0.30 29.15 -8.24
N ASN A 165 -1.52 28.65 -8.14
CA ASN A 165 -2.27 28.05 -9.26
C ASN A 165 -3.28 29.03 -9.90
N GLN A 166 -3.25 30.31 -9.57
CA GLN A 166 -4.09 31.37 -10.15
C GLN A 166 -5.62 31.10 -10.10
N GLY A 167 -6.08 30.39 -9.08
CA GLY A 167 -7.50 30.18 -8.87
C GLY A 167 -8.21 31.43 -8.33
N ASP A 168 -9.55 31.40 -8.34
CA ASP A 168 -10.38 32.45 -7.76
C ASP A 168 -10.31 32.44 -6.22
N PRO A 169 -9.72 33.46 -5.57
CA PRO A 169 -9.56 33.46 -4.11
C PRO A 169 -10.88 33.41 -3.34
N SER A 170 -11.98 33.91 -3.93
CA SER A 170 -13.30 33.93 -3.27
C SER A 170 -13.84 32.50 -3.05
N LYS A 171 -13.56 31.58 -3.95
CA LYS A 171 -13.92 30.15 -3.80
C LYS A 171 -13.18 29.50 -2.65
N VAL A 172 -11.90 29.84 -2.46
CA VAL A 172 -11.09 29.31 -1.33
C VAL A 172 -11.70 29.74 -0.01
N VAL A 173 -11.97 31.04 0.13
CA VAL A 173 -12.60 31.59 1.35
C VAL A 173 -13.92 30.88 1.61
N SER A 174 -14.77 30.79 0.60
CA SER A 174 -16.09 30.14 0.70
C SER A 174 -16.00 28.67 1.12
N ILE A 175 -15.00 27.91 0.64
CA ILE A 175 -14.80 26.50 1.02
C ILE A 175 -14.31 26.44 2.47
N LEU A 176 -13.32 27.24 2.83
CA LEU A 176 -12.71 27.22 4.16
C LEU A 176 -13.68 27.67 5.26
N GLU A 177 -14.55 28.64 4.98
CA GLU A 177 -15.60 29.08 5.90
C GLU A 177 -16.69 28.03 6.14
N LYS A 178 -16.95 27.17 5.14
CA LYS A 178 -17.95 26.10 5.23
C LYS A 178 -17.45 24.83 5.94
N ILE A 179 -16.17 24.74 6.26
CA ILE A 179 -15.65 23.57 6.96
C ILE A 179 -16.20 23.54 8.39
N ASN A 180 -17.11 22.62 8.65
CA ASN A 180 -17.66 22.35 9.97
C ASN A 180 -16.83 21.24 10.65
N PRO A 181 -16.11 21.52 11.74
CA PRO A 181 -15.33 20.53 12.46
C PRO A 181 -16.18 19.41 13.09
N ASN A 182 -17.49 19.65 13.33
CA ASN A 182 -18.41 18.65 13.87
C ASN A 182 -18.99 17.72 12.77
N ALA A 183 -18.87 18.07 11.50
CA ALA A 183 -19.33 17.22 10.42
C ALA A 183 -18.42 15.99 10.23
N LEU A 184 -18.98 14.89 9.71
CA LEU A 184 -18.20 13.74 9.29
C LEU A 184 -17.24 14.16 8.16
N LEU A 185 -15.96 13.89 8.34
CA LEU A 185 -14.93 14.15 7.34
C LEU A 185 -14.49 12.83 6.72
N ILE A 186 -14.69 12.69 5.41
CA ILE A 186 -14.26 11.53 4.62
C ILE A 186 -13.14 11.98 3.68
N GLY A 187 -11.96 11.36 3.82
CA GLY A 187 -10.80 11.63 2.97
C GLY A 187 -10.46 10.42 2.11
N PHE A 188 -10.19 10.66 0.82
CA PHE A 188 -9.68 9.64 -0.08
C PHE A 188 -8.41 10.15 -0.77
N GLY A 189 -7.27 9.52 -0.49
CA GLY A 189 -5.96 9.87 -1.07
C GLY A 189 -5.26 8.62 -1.60
N ARG A 190 -5.76 8.06 -2.71
CA ARG A 190 -5.24 6.83 -3.34
C ARG A 190 -5.16 6.98 -4.85
N ARG A 191 -4.29 6.19 -5.50
CA ARG A 191 -4.29 6.07 -6.96
C ARG A 191 -5.66 5.52 -7.41
N PHE A 192 -6.20 6.07 -8.52
CA PHE A 192 -7.43 5.56 -9.11
C PHE A 192 -7.18 4.17 -9.69
N ALA A 193 -7.66 3.15 -8.98
CA ALA A 193 -7.67 1.76 -9.41
C ALA A 193 -8.87 1.08 -8.76
N THR A 194 -9.51 0.16 -9.48
CA THR A 194 -10.77 -0.49 -9.06
C THR A 194 -10.68 -1.12 -7.68
N TYR A 195 -9.57 -1.78 -7.36
CA TYR A 195 -9.36 -2.42 -6.05
C TYR A 195 -9.24 -1.42 -4.88
N LYS A 196 -9.00 -0.12 -5.14
CA LYS A 196 -8.95 0.94 -4.12
C LYS A 196 -10.33 1.43 -3.70
N ARG A 197 -11.39 1.04 -4.43
CA ARG A 197 -12.78 1.37 -4.11
C ARG A 197 -13.02 2.87 -3.93
N ALA A 198 -12.59 3.67 -4.93
CA ALA A 198 -12.75 5.13 -4.91
C ALA A 198 -14.19 5.60 -5.18
N HIS A 199 -15.10 4.68 -5.46
CA HIS A 199 -16.54 4.90 -5.79
C HIS A 199 -17.43 3.98 -4.97
#